data_32349c908ac80de3b5630b51d39d84ac
#
_entry.id   32349c908ac80de3b5630b51d39d84ac
#
_cell.length_a   1.000
_cell.length_b   1.000
_cell.length_c   1.000
_cell.angle_alpha   90.00
_cell.angle_beta   90.00
_cell.angle_gamma   90.00
#
_symmetry.space_group_name_H-M   'P 1'
#
loop_
_entity.id
_entity.type
_entity.pdbx_description
1 polymer ?
#
loop_
_entity_poly.entity_id
_entity_poly.type
_entity_poly.pdbx_seq_one_letter_code
_entity_poly.pdbx_strand_id
1 'polypeptide(L)'
;MSERSERPGLRERKKDETRRGLREAAGRLFAERGFAQTTVADIAAEANVSERTFFRYFENKEALLLPDGAELYARIEEAFLARPRDEAPLEAACGAITDAVAYFATSSLTALAHPLGEIREQAREGLSRQFQQFEARLTELVLERLPEGAPDADLQAAVIANCALSAARAVLRTLRNRRTAGVPAEPDRLLPQAFIFLSLIGATSS
;
A
#
# COMPACT_ATOMS: atom_id res chain seq x y z
N MET A 1 0.93 -30.18 17.95
CA MET A 1 1.97 -30.12 16.91
C MET A 1 2.32 -28.66 16.74
N SER A 2 3.55 -28.27 17.10
CA SER A 2 3.97 -26.88 17.19
C SER A 2 4.19 -26.28 15.80
N GLU A 3 3.39 -25.28 15.44
CA GLU A 3 3.69 -24.38 14.32
C GLU A 3 4.92 -23.55 14.67
N ARG A 4 6.02 -23.86 14.02
CA ARG A 4 7.19 -22.99 13.99
C ARG A 4 6.85 -21.79 13.13
N SER A 5 6.53 -20.67 13.77
CA SER A 5 6.61 -19.34 13.16
C SER A 5 8.04 -19.15 12.65
N GLU A 6 8.27 -19.29 11.34
CA GLU A 6 9.56 -19.07 10.71
C GLU A 6 9.91 -17.58 10.80
N ARG A 7 10.81 -17.25 11.72
CA ARG A 7 11.42 -15.92 11.78
C ARG A 7 12.18 -15.68 10.48
N PRO A 8 11.96 -14.54 9.80
CA PRO A 8 12.69 -14.21 8.56
C PRO A 8 14.19 -14.36 8.78
N GLY A 9 14.88 -15.02 7.85
CA GLY A 9 16.29 -15.28 7.94
C GLY A 9 17.11 -14.00 8.02
N LEU A 10 18.30 -14.06 8.64
CA LEU A 10 19.22 -12.91 8.80
C LEU A 10 19.48 -12.15 7.48
N ARG A 11 19.42 -12.84 6.34
CA ARG A 11 19.57 -12.24 5.00
C ARG A 11 18.36 -11.39 4.62
N GLU A 12 17.14 -11.86 4.92
CA GLU A 12 15.90 -11.12 4.69
C GLU A 12 15.84 -9.86 5.56
N ARG A 13 16.11 -9.99 6.85
CA ARG A 13 16.16 -8.85 7.77
C ARG A 13 17.14 -7.77 7.32
N LYS A 14 18.37 -8.14 6.90
CA LYS A 14 19.35 -7.19 6.36
C LYS A 14 18.89 -6.55 5.04
N LYS A 15 18.15 -7.28 4.22
CA LYS A 15 17.56 -6.76 2.98
C LYS A 15 16.52 -5.68 3.29
N ASP A 16 15.63 -5.95 4.23
CA ASP A 16 14.57 -5.02 4.64
C ASP A 16 15.15 -3.79 5.36
N GLU A 17 16.15 -3.97 6.22
CA GLU A 17 16.89 -2.87 6.86
C GLU A 17 17.53 -1.94 5.83
N THR A 18 18.22 -2.50 4.82
CA THR A 18 18.86 -1.70 3.76
C THR A 18 17.81 -0.96 2.94
N ARG A 19 16.70 -1.63 2.59
CA ARG A 19 15.61 -1.05 1.81
C ARG A 19 14.94 0.10 2.55
N ARG A 20 14.69 -0.08 3.85
CA ARG A 20 14.14 0.96 4.72
C ARG A 20 15.11 2.14 4.87
N GLY A 21 16.40 1.90 5.12
CA GLY A 21 17.42 2.95 5.22
C GLY A 21 17.50 3.81 3.96
N LEU A 22 17.43 3.21 2.77
CA LEU A 22 17.38 3.93 1.49
C LEU A 22 16.13 4.81 1.35
N ARG A 23 14.96 4.34 1.82
CA ARG A 23 13.72 5.15 1.80
C ARG A 23 13.78 6.31 2.79
N GLU A 24 14.29 6.09 3.98
CA GLU A 24 14.45 7.14 5.00
C GLU A 24 15.43 8.22 4.54
N ALA A 25 16.57 7.81 3.95
CA ALA A 25 17.53 8.73 3.36
C ALA A 25 16.90 9.57 2.23
N ALA A 26 16.19 8.92 1.31
CA ALA A 26 15.49 9.61 0.24
C ALA A 26 14.42 10.58 0.76
N GLY A 27 13.64 10.17 1.75
CA GLY A 27 12.61 11.01 2.38
C GLY A 27 13.20 12.30 2.96
N ARG A 28 14.34 12.20 3.69
CA ARG A 28 15.05 13.39 4.21
C ARG A 28 15.53 14.30 3.08
N LEU A 29 16.22 13.74 2.09
CA LEU A 29 16.78 14.52 0.98
C LEU A 29 15.70 15.16 0.09
N PHE A 30 14.58 14.48 -0.13
CA PHE A 30 13.46 15.04 -0.88
C PHE A 30 12.78 16.19 -0.11
N ALA A 31 12.70 16.10 1.22
CA ALA A 31 12.18 17.18 2.05
C ALA A 31 13.13 18.39 2.10
N GLU A 32 14.45 18.18 2.11
CA GLU A 32 15.46 19.25 2.21
C GLU A 32 15.70 19.98 0.89
N ARG A 33 15.85 19.26 -0.22
CA ARG A 33 16.29 19.79 -1.52
C ARG A 33 15.27 19.61 -2.64
N GLY A 34 14.19 18.87 -2.38
CA GLY A 34 13.22 18.49 -3.38
C GLY A 34 13.65 17.27 -4.21
N PHE A 35 12.67 16.63 -4.82
CA PHE A 35 12.86 15.41 -5.61
C PHE A 35 13.78 15.63 -6.82
N ALA A 36 13.59 16.72 -7.56
CA ALA A 36 14.35 16.99 -8.79
C ALA A 36 15.86 17.16 -8.54
N GLN A 37 16.24 17.76 -7.42
CA GLN A 37 17.64 18.06 -7.08
C GLN A 37 18.35 16.89 -6.36
N THR A 38 17.63 15.85 -5.99
CA THR A 38 18.20 14.68 -5.30
C THR A 38 18.57 13.61 -6.31
N THR A 39 19.82 13.13 -6.26
CA THR A 39 20.33 12.06 -7.13
C THR A 39 20.34 10.71 -6.42
N VAL A 40 20.47 9.61 -7.20
CA VAL A 40 20.69 8.27 -6.63
C VAL A 40 21.99 8.21 -5.84
N ALA A 41 23.03 8.90 -6.31
CA ALA A 41 24.32 8.98 -5.62
C ALA A 41 24.17 9.62 -4.22
N ASP A 42 23.40 10.72 -4.12
CA ASP A 42 23.13 11.37 -2.82
C ASP A 42 22.41 10.44 -1.87
N ILE A 43 21.39 9.74 -2.36
CA ILE A 43 20.58 8.81 -1.55
C ILE A 43 21.42 7.63 -1.06
N ALA A 44 22.24 7.06 -1.94
CA ALA A 44 23.14 5.96 -1.59
C ALA A 44 24.18 6.38 -0.55
N ALA A 45 24.78 7.57 -0.73
CA ALA A 45 25.74 8.14 0.22
C ALA A 45 25.09 8.38 1.59
N GLU A 46 23.92 9.01 1.63
CA GLU A 46 23.15 9.29 2.86
C GLU A 46 22.75 7.99 3.59
N ALA A 47 22.43 6.92 2.84
CA ALA A 47 22.11 5.60 3.39
C ALA A 47 23.36 4.76 3.70
N ASN A 48 24.56 5.31 3.51
CA ASN A 48 25.84 4.62 3.68
C ASN A 48 25.96 3.30 2.88
N VAL A 49 25.51 3.31 1.64
CA VAL A 49 25.61 2.20 0.70
C VAL A 49 26.18 2.66 -0.65
N SER A 50 26.59 1.72 -1.51
CA SER A 50 26.98 2.04 -2.88
C SER A 50 25.75 2.22 -3.80
N GLU A 51 25.88 3.00 -4.88
CA GLU A 51 24.85 3.09 -5.95
C GLU A 51 24.49 1.70 -6.51
N ARG A 52 25.48 0.80 -6.65
CA ARG A 52 25.23 -0.60 -7.02
C ARG A 52 24.30 -1.29 -6.02
N THR A 53 24.44 -0.98 -4.72
CA THR A 53 23.56 -1.49 -3.70
C THR A 53 22.15 -0.88 -3.83
N PHE A 54 22.04 0.40 -4.12
CA PHE A 54 20.77 1.04 -4.44
C PHE A 54 20.06 0.32 -5.58
N PHE A 55 20.71 0.16 -6.74
CA PHE A 55 20.12 -0.48 -7.93
C PHE A 55 19.78 -1.97 -7.75
N ARG A 56 20.28 -2.61 -6.71
CA ARG A 56 19.84 -3.96 -6.31
C ARG A 56 18.43 -3.96 -5.69
N TYR A 57 17.99 -2.84 -5.10
CA TYR A 57 16.72 -2.71 -4.39
C TYR A 57 15.69 -1.87 -5.13
N PHE A 58 16.12 -0.88 -5.88
CA PHE A 58 15.29 0.08 -6.58
C PHE A 58 15.83 0.33 -7.99
N GLU A 59 14.95 0.29 -8.98
CA GLU A 59 15.32 0.51 -10.39
C GLU A 59 15.70 1.97 -10.66
N ASN A 60 15.13 2.90 -9.92
CA ASN A 60 15.32 4.34 -10.03
C ASN A 60 14.90 5.05 -8.74
N LYS A 61 15.13 6.37 -8.64
CA LYS A 61 14.71 7.16 -7.46
C LYS A 61 13.20 7.30 -7.32
N GLU A 62 12.47 7.20 -8.43
CA GLU A 62 11.00 7.23 -8.48
C GLU A 62 10.38 6.04 -7.72
N ALA A 63 11.04 4.89 -7.75
CA ALA A 63 10.61 3.71 -7.03
C ALA A 63 10.59 3.90 -5.50
N LEU A 64 11.36 4.85 -4.99
CA LEU A 64 11.35 5.22 -3.57
C LEU A 64 10.10 6.01 -3.15
N LEU A 65 9.44 6.66 -4.11
CA LEU A 65 8.20 7.40 -3.87
C LEU A 65 7.00 6.47 -3.64
N LEU A 66 7.15 5.22 -4.00
CA LEU A 66 6.12 4.22 -3.78
C LEU A 66 6.34 3.58 -2.40
N PRO A 67 5.27 3.39 -1.61
CA PRO A 67 5.38 2.57 -0.40
C PRO A 67 5.95 1.21 -0.79
N ASP A 68 6.62 0.56 0.14
CA ASP A 68 6.94 -0.84 -0.05
C ASP A 68 5.60 -1.60 -0.14
N GLY A 69 5.21 -1.96 -1.37
CA GLY A 69 3.94 -2.64 -1.57
C GLY A 69 3.86 -3.91 -0.73
N ALA A 70 4.96 -4.62 -0.55
CA ALA A 70 5.01 -5.79 0.31
C ALA A 70 4.76 -5.44 1.78
N GLU A 71 5.33 -4.35 2.28
CA GLU A 71 5.10 -3.90 3.66
C GLU A 71 3.67 -3.40 3.85
N LEU A 72 3.14 -2.61 2.89
CA LEU A 72 1.76 -2.16 2.92
C LEU A 72 0.79 -3.35 2.93
N TYR A 73 1.02 -4.33 2.07
CA TYR A 73 0.16 -5.49 1.95
C TYR A 73 0.21 -6.38 3.20
N ALA A 74 1.40 -6.61 3.76
CA ALA A 74 1.55 -7.32 5.03
C ALA A 74 0.80 -6.63 6.18
N ARG A 75 0.82 -5.29 6.21
CA ARG A 75 0.06 -4.51 7.19
C ARG A 75 -1.44 -4.61 7.01
N ILE A 76 -1.93 -4.58 5.77
CA ILE A 76 -3.37 -4.76 5.51
C ILE A 76 -3.79 -6.18 5.92
N GLU A 77 -3.01 -7.21 5.62
CA GLU A 77 -3.27 -8.59 6.02
C GLU A 77 -3.31 -8.73 7.56
N GLU A 78 -2.30 -8.21 8.25
CA GLU A 78 -2.25 -8.21 9.72
C GLU A 78 -3.46 -7.51 10.32
N ALA A 79 -3.79 -6.31 9.82
CA ALA A 79 -4.95 -5.53 10.28
C ALA A 79 -6.27 -6.26 9.99
N PHE A 80 -6.41 -6.91 8.84
CA PHE A 80 -7.60 -7.69 8.49
C PHE A 80 -7.80 -8.89 9.41
N LEU A 81 -6.73 -9.62 9.70
CA LEU A 81 -6.76 -10.79 10.58
C LEU A 81 -7.05 -10.42 12.05
N ALA A 82 -6.65 -9.22 12.47
CA ALA A 82 -6.89 -8.69 13.81
C ALA A 82 -8.35 -8.22 14.03
N ARG A 83 -9.14 -8.05 12.98
CA ARG A 83 -10.53 -7.55 13.10
C ARG A 83 -11.48 -8.63 13.67
N PRO A 84 -12.52 -8.21 14.42
CA PRO A 84 -13.52 -9.12 14.97
C PRO A 84 -14.10 -10.04 13.88
N ARG A 85 -14.31 -11.32 14.20
CA ARG A 85 -14.79 -12.31 13.24
C ARG A 85 -16.23 -12.08 12.80
N ASP A 86 -17.02 -11.40 13.60
CA ASP A 86 -18.44 -11.03 13.36
C ASP A 86 -18.60 -9.74 12.55
N GLU A 87 -17.52 -9.00 12.32
CA GLU A 87 -17.56 -7.82 11.46
C GLU A 87 -17.78 -8.23 9.99
N ALA A 88 -18.62 -7.50 9.26
CA ALA A 88 -18.90 -7.80 7.86
C ALA A 88 -17.61 -7.80 7.00
N PRO A 89 -17.45 -8.74 6.05
CA PRO A 89 -16.21 -8.90 5.31
C PRO A 89 -15.76 -7.63 4.56
N LEU A 90 -16.69 -6.85 4.01
CA LEU A 90 -16.37 -5.58 3.36
C LEU A 90 -15.89 -4.53 4.37
N GLU A 91 -16.54 -4.42 5.52
CA GLU A 91 -16.14 -3.50 6.58
C GLU A 91 -14.76 -3.84 7.10
N ALA A 92 -14.49 -5.14 7.31
CA ALA A 92 -13.18 -5.63 7.71
C ALA A 92 -12.09 -5.26 6.69
N ALA A 93 -12.34 -5.46 5.39
CA ALA A 93 -11.38 -5.11 4.34
C ALA A 93 -11.14 -3.60 4.26
N CYS A 94 -12.20 -2.81 4.34
CA CYS A 94 -12.13 -1.34 4.33
C CYS A 94 -11.38 -0.80 5.55
N GLY A 95 -11.69 -1.31 6.74
CA GLY A 95 -11.03 -0.95 7.98
C GLY A 95 -9.55 -1.30 7.97
N ALA A 96 -9.19 -2.51 7.54
CA ALA A 96 -7.80 -2.94 7.44
C ALA A 96 -6.97 -2.05 6.50
N ILE A 97 -7.54 -1.67 5.36
CA ILE A 97 -6.90 -0.74 4.42
C ILE A 97 -6.73 0.65 5.07
N THR A 98 -7.75 1.13 5.79
CA THR A 98 -7.69 2.42 6.49
C THR A 98 -6.59 2.44 7.54
N ASP A 99 -6.51 1.41 8.37
CA ASP A 99 -5.52 1.29 9.45
C ASP A 99 -4.10 1.23 8.89
N ALA A 100 -3.89 0.44 7.83
CA ALA A 100 -2.59 0.35 7.17
C ALA A 100 -2.19 1.69 6.52
N VAL A 101 -3.10 2.38 5.84
CA VAL A 101 -2.84 3.69 5.23
C VAL A 101 -2.53 4.73 6.29
N ALA A 102 -3.25 4.76 7.41
CA ALA A 102 -2.99 5.67 8.52
C ALA A 102 -1.60 5.45 9.12
N TYR A 103 -1.16 4.19 9.28
CA TYR A 103 0.19 3.87 9.73
C TYR A 103 1.27 4.47 8.80
N PHE A 104 1.10 4.35 7.48
CA PHE A 104 2.05 4.89 6.51
C PHE A 104 1.92 6.42 6.32
N ALA A 105 0.77 7.03 6.61
CA ALA A 105 0.59 8.47 6.55
C ALA A 105 1.53 9.22 7.50
N THR A 106 1.84 8.62 8.64
CA THR A 106 2.77 9.19 9.63
C THR A 106 4.24 8.97 9.26
N SER A 107 4.57 8.00 8.40
CA SER A 107 5.96 7.59 8.16
C SER A 107 6.50 7.86 6.76
N SER A 108 5.70 7.82 5.70
CA SER A 108 6.23 7.89 4.33
C SER A 108 5.24 8.35 3.25
N LEU A 109 3.93 8.45 3.53
CA LEU A 109 2.94 8.87 2.54
C LEU A 109 3.07 10.33 2.08
N THR A 110 3.87 11.12 2.76
CA THR A 110 4.34 12.41 2.23
C THR A 110 5.06 12.26 0.89
N ALA A 111 5.66 11.10 0.63
CA ALA A 111 6.30 10.80 -0.65
C ALA A 111 5.30 10.43 -1.77
N LEU A 112 4.14 9.81 -1.45
CA LEU A 112 3.04 9.61 -2.41
C LEU A 112 2.43 10.91 -2.92
N ALA A 113 2.85 11.96 -2.33
CA ALA A 113 2.40 13.28 -2.61
C ALA A 113 3.14 13.98 -3.76
N HIS A 114 4.25 13.44 -4.26
CA HIS A 114 4.92 13.99 -5.44
C HIS A 114 4.24 13.52 -6.74
N PRO A 115 4.28 14.33 -7.81
CA PRO A 115 3.63 13.99 -9.06
C PRO A 115 4.25 12.70 -9.63
N LEU A 116 3.49 11.63 -9.63
CA LEU A 116 3.84 10.35 -10.25
C LEU A 116 3.83 10.45 -11.80
N GLY A 117 3.90 11.66 -12.34
CA GLY A 117 3.80 11.94 -13.77
C GLY A 117 4.91 11.33 -14.63
N GLU A 118 6.02 10.96 -14.00
CA GLU A 118 7.23 10.48 -14.70
C GLU A 118 7.63 9.04 -14.35
N ILE A 119 6.74 8.26 -13.74
CA ILE A 119 7.04 6.84 -13.49
C ILE A 119 7.10 6.12 -14.83
N ARG A 120 8.30 5.62 -15.16
CA ARG A 120 8.54 4.82 -16.37
C ARG A 120 7.63 3.58 -16.40
N GLU A 121 7.27 3.15 -17.61
CA GLU A 121 6.40 2.00 -17.89
C GLU A 121 6.80 0.74 -17.09
N GLN A 122 8.08 0.47 -16.95
CA GLN A 122 8.65 -0.67 -16.21
C GLN A 122 8.29 -0.68 -14.71
N ALA A 123 8.27 0.50 -14.06
CA ALA A 123 7.83 0.61 -12.67
C ALA A 123 6.33 0.33 -12.54
N ARG A 124 5.54 0.65 -13.56
CA ARG A 124 4.10 0.32 -13.62
C ARG A 124 3.84 -1.18 -13.71
N GLU A 125 4.64 -1.93 -14.49
CA GLU A 125 4.49 -3.38 -14.60
C GLU A 125 4.80 -4.11 -13.29
N GLY A 126 5.87 -3.69 -12.59
CA GLY A 126 6.23 -4.24 -11.28
C GLY A 126 5.13 -4.03 -10.25
N LEU A 127 4.58 -2.80 -10.19
CA LEU A 127 3.46 -2.43 -9.34
C LEU A 127 2.19 -3.21 -9.69
N SER A 128 1.92 -3.43 -10.97
CA SER A 128 0.75 -4.18 -11.42
C SER A 128 0.79 -5.62 -10.96
N ARG A 129 1.93 -6.29 -11.08
CA ARG A 129 2.11 -7.68 -10.62
C ARG A 129 1.96 -7.80 -9.10
N GLN A 130 2.60 -6.91 -8.35
CA GLN A 130 2.52 -6.91 -6.90
C GLN A 130 1.10 -6.64 -6.41
N PHE A 131 0.40 -5.74 -7.10
CA PHE A 131 -1.01 -5.46 -6.83
C PHE A 131 -1.91 -6.67 -7.10
N GLN A 132 -1.71 -7.39 -8.22
CA GLN A 132 -2.48 -8.61 -8.54
C GLN A 132 -2.26 -9.72 -7.51
N GLN A 133 -1.02 -9.90 -7.03
CA GLN A 133 -0.73 -10.86 -5.97
C GLN A 133 -1.45 -10.51 -4.67
N PHE A 134 -1.49 -9.23 -4.33
CA PHE A 134 -2.19 -8.76 -3.15
C PHE A 134 -3.72 -8.89 -3.28
N GLU A 135 -4.27 -8.57 -4.45
CA GLU A 135 -5.70 -8.75 -4.74
C GLU A 135 -6.12 -10.21 -4.54
N ALA A 136 -5.35 -11.16 -5.08
CA ALA A 136 -5.59 -12.58 -4.88
C ALA A 136 -5.54 -12.95 -3.39
N ARG A 137 -4.53 -12.47 -2.66
CA ARG A 137 -4.39 -12.76 -1.23
C ARG A 137 -5.52 -12.17 -0.39
N LEU A 138 -5.93 -10.94 -0.67
CA LEU A 138 -7.08 -10.32 0.02
C LEU A 138 -8.37 -11.08 -0.28
N THR A 139 -8.54 -11.57 -1.50
CA THR A 139 -9.69 -12.42 -1.88
C THR A 139 -9.73 -13.71 -1.06
N GLU A 140 -8.60 -14.39 -0.89
CA GLU A 140 -8.50 -15.58 -0.03
C GLU A 140 -8.89 -15.27 1.42
N LEU A 141 -8.37 -14.19 1.99
CA LEU A 141 -8.69 -13.78 3.36
C LEU A 141 -10.17 -13.44 3.55
N VAL A 142 -10.76 -12.79 2.57
CA VAL A 142 -12.20 -12.49 2.56
C VAL A 142 -13.02 -13.78 2.45
N LEU A 143 -12.61 -14.72 1.60
CA LEU A 143 -13.26 -16.03 1.43
C LEU A 143 -13.28 -16.81 2.76
N GLU A 144 -12.17 -16.85 3.48
CA GLU A 144 -12.05 -17.49 4.79
C GLU A 144 -12.97 -16.86 5.86
N ARG A 145 -13.44 -15.63 5.63
CA ARG A 145 -14.31 -14.88 6.54
C ARG A 145 -15.79 -15.01 6.19
N LEU A 146 -16.12 -15.44 4.98
CA LEU A 146 -17.51 -15.65 4.59
C LEU A 146 -18.12 -16.81 5.37
N PRO A 147 -19.45 -16.78 5.62
CA PRO A 147 -20.16 -17.89 6.24
C PRO A 147 -19.98 -19.18 5.46
N GLU A 148 -19.87 -20.30 6.18
CA GLU A 148 -19.79 -21.62 5.57
C GLU A 148 -21.05 -21.90 4.75
N GLY A 149 -20.88 -22.29 3.48
CA GLY A 149 -22.01 -22.53 2.56
C GLY A 149 -22.61 -21.27 1.93
N ALA A 150 -21.95 -20.11 2.03
CA ALA A 150 -22.39 -18.91 1.32
C ALA A 150 -22.49 -19.18 -0.20
N PRO A 151 -23.59 -18.77 -0.87
CA PRO A 151 -23.73 -18.98 -2.31
C PRO A 151 -22.66 -18.19 -3.08
N ASP A 152 -22.06 -18.80 -4.10
CA ASP A 152 -21.02 -18.18 -4.93
C ASP A 152 -19.93 -17.46 -4.09
N ALA A 153 -19.46 -18.11 -3.01
CA ALA A 153 -18.57 -17.52 -2.03
C ALA A 153 -17.27 -16.98 -2.64
N ASP A 154 -16.74 -17.66 -3.66
CA ASP A 154 -15.56 -17.25 -4.43
C ASP A 154 -15.81 -15.92 -5.17
N LEU A 155 -16.96 -15.78 -5.82
CA LEU A 155 -17.36 -14.55 -6.49
C LEU A 155 -17.61 -13.42 -5.49
N GLN A 156 -18.30 -13.73 -4.37
CA GLN A 156 -18.52 -12.74 -3.31
C GLN A 156 -17.20 -12.22 -2.75
N ALA A 157 -16.25 -13.09 -2.43
CA ALA A 157 -14.94 -12.73 -1.92
C ALA A 157 -14.16 -11.85 -2.92
N ALA A 158 -14.15 -12.23 -4.19
CA ALA A 158 -13.50 -11.46 -5.24
C ALA A 158 -14.13 -10.07 -5.41
N VAL A 159 -15.45 -9.96 -5.39
CA VAL A 159 -16.16 -8.67 -5.49
C VAL A 159 -15.83 -7.79 -4.29
N ILE A 160 -15.89 -8.30 -3.07
CA ILE A 160 -15.60 -7.55 -1.85
C ILE A 160 -14.16 -7.02 -1.86
N ALA A 161 -13.18 -7.89 -2.14
CA ALA A 161 -11.76 -7.49 -2.20
C ALA A 161 -11.54 -6.41 -3.27
N ASN A 162 -12.07 -6.62 -4.47
CA ASN A 162 -11.93 -5.67 -5.57
C ASN A 162 -12.62 -4.33 -5.29
N CYS A 163 -13.79 -4.32 -4.68
CA CYS A 163 -14.49 -3.11 -4.29
C CYS A 163 -13.66 -2.29 -3.29
N ALA A 164 -13.15 -2.91 -2.23
CA ALA A 164 -12.32 -2.24 -1.23
C ALA A 164 -11.05 -1.64 -1.84
N LEU A 165 -10.35 -2.41 -2.68
CA LEU A 165 -9.13 -1.96 -3.38
C LEU A 165 -9.41 -0.87 -4.41
N SER A 166 -10.55 -0.94 -5.10
CA SER A 166 -10.96 0.09 -6.07
C SER A 166 -11.31 1.40 -5.40
N ALA A 167 -11.97 1.37 -4.25
CA ALA A 167 -12.21 2.56 -3.44
C ALA A 167 -10.90 3.21 -2.99
N ALA A 168 -9.95 2.43 -2.46
CA ALA A 168 -8.63 2.92 -2.09
C ALA A 168 -7.89 3.57 -3.28
N ARG A 169 -7.91 2.93 -4.47
CA ARG A 169 -7.33 3.50 -5.71
C ARG A 169 -8.01 4.80 -6.14
N ALA A 170 -9.32 4.91 -5.98
CA ALA A 170 -10.06 6.13 -6.29
C ALA A 170 -9.62 7.28 -5.39
N VAL A 171 -9.41 7.02 -4.09
CA VAL A 171 -8.89 8.01 -3.14
C VAL A 171 -7.49 8.48 -3.56
N LEU A 172 -6.57 7.57 -3.85
CA LEU A 172 -5.21 7.91 -4.29
C LEU A 172 -5.22 8.79 -5.55
N ARG A 173 -6.10 8.47 -6.51
CA ARG A 173 -6.28 9.26 -7.73
C ARG A 173 -6.85 10.65 -7.41
N THR A 174 -7.83 10.74 -6.53
CA THR A 174 -8.44 12.00 -6.11
C THR A 174 -7.44 12.88 -5.37
N LEU A 175 -6.65 12.32 -4.46
CA LEU A 175 -5.57 13.01 -3.75
C LEU A 175 -4.56 13.62 -4.73
N ARG A 176 -4.13 12.85 -5.73
CA ARG A 176 -3.23 13.31 -6.78
C ARG A 176 -3.82 14.48 -7.55
N ASN A 177 -5.06 14.35 -8.05
CA ASN A 177 -5.72 15.38 -8.84
C ASN A 177 -5.92 16.67 -8.04
N ARG A 178 -6.37 16.59 -6.80
CA ARG A 178 -6.53 17.75 -5.91
C ARG A 178 -5.21 18.47 -5.69
N ARG A 179 -4.15 17.72 -5.45
CA ARG A 179 -2.82 18.28 -5.23
C ARG A 179 -2.31 19.02 -6.47
N THR A 180 -2.44 18.42 -7.66
CA THR A 180 -2.07 19.06 -8.93
C THR A 180 -2.87 20.36 -9.16
N ALA A 181 -4.11 20.40 -8.67
CA ALA A 181 -4.97 21.58 -8.74
C ALA A 181 -4.77 22.58 -7.58
N GLY A 182 -3.83 22.33 -6.66
CA GLY A 182 -3.63 23.18 -5.46
C GLY A 182 -4.79 23.15 -4.46
N VAL A 183 -5.65 22.11 -4.52
CA VAL A 183 -6.79 21.94 -3.62
C VAL A 183 -6.35 21.16 -2.39
N PRO A 184 -6.69 21.60 -1.16
CA PRO A 184 -6.41 20.84 0.04
C PRO A 184 -6.92 19.39 -0.04
N ALA A 185 -6.10 18.44 0.35
CA ALA A 185 -6.43 17.03 0.31
C ALA A 185 -6.06 16.39 1.65
N GLU A 186 -7.06 15.85 2.33
CA GLU A 186 -6.94 15.21 3.64
C GLU A 186 -7.14 13.70 3.46
N PRO A 187 -6.06 12.89 3.40
CA PRO A 187 -6.14 11.44 3.21
C PRO A 187 -7.03 10.76 4.25
N ASP A 188 -6.87 11.16 5.51
CA ASP A 188 -7.58 10.59 6.66
C ASP A 188 -9.09 10.75 6.58
N ARG A 189 -9.56 11.75 5.83
CA ARG A 189 -10.98 12.00 5.57
C ARG A 189 -11.50 11.28 4.33
N LEU A 190 -10.70 11.24 3.28
CA LEU A 190 -11.16 10.75 1.97
C LEU A 190 -11.32 9.24 1.94
N LEU A 191 -10.48 8.48 2.64
CA LEU A 191 -10.54 7.02 2.62
C LEU A 191 -11.78 6.49 3.34
N PRO A 192 -12.10 6.90 4.59
CA PRO A 192 -13.37 6.51 5.22
C PRO A 192 -14.60 6.93 4.41
N GLN A 193 -14.56 8.13 3.80
CA GLN A 193 -15.67 8.63 2.99
C GLN A 193 -15.90 7.78 1.73
N ALA A 194 -14.83 7.32 1.08
CA ALA A 194 -14.94 6.43 -0.09
C ALA A 194 -15.60 5.09 0.29
N PHE A 195 -15.32 4.57 1.48
CA PHE A 195 -15.94 3.34 1.96
C PHE A 195 -17.42 3.54 2.34
N ILE A 196 -17.78 4.70 2.90
CA ILE A 196 -19.19 5.07 3.10
C ILE A 196 -19.93 5.10 1.77
N PHE A 197 -19.37 5.71 0.73
CA PHE A 197 -19.99 5.72 -0.60
C PHE A 197 -20.17 4.30 -1.15
N LEU A 198 -19.21 3.42 -0.94
CA LEU A 198 -19.31 2.02 -1.36
C LEU A 198 -20.48 1.31 -0.67
N SER A 199 -20.67 1.50 0.64
CA SER A 199 -21.78 0.93 1.41
C SER A 199 -23.13 1.48 0.95
N LEU A 200 -23.21 2.76 0.60
CA LEU A 200 -24.44 3.40 0.11
C LEU A 200 -24.89 2.85 -1.27
N ILE A 201 -23.96 2.52 -2.15
CA ILE A 201 -24.26 1.92 -3.44
C ILE A 201 -24.96 0.56 -3.26
N GLY A 202 -24.53 -0.23 -2.28
CA GLY A 202 -25.17 -1.51 -1.95
C GLY A 202 -26.56 -1.39 -1.30
N ALA A 203 -26.82 -0.31 -0.57
CA ALA A 203 -28.06 -0.12 0.17
C ALA A 203 -29.23 0.40 -0.67
N THR A 204 -28.99 0.95 -1.87
CA THR A 204 -30.04 1.51 -2.75
C THR A 204 -30.75 0.46 -3.62
N SER A 205 -30.46 -0.82 -3.45
CA SER A 205 -31.01 -1.92 -4.26
C SER A 205 -31.97 -2.84 -3.50
N SER A 206 -32.54 -2.38 -2.37
CA SER A 206 -33.56 -3.13 -1.60
C SER A 206 -34.92 -2.49 -1.69
#